data_a2ed1add14efa81fc175b3e95077d93a
#
_entry.id   a2ed1add14efa81fc175b3e95077d93a
#
_cell.length_a   1.000
_cell.length_b   1.000
_cell.length_c   1.000
_cell.angle_alpha   90.00
_cell.angle_beta   90.00
_cell.angle_gamma   90.00
#
_symmetry.space_group_name_H-M   'P 1'
#
loop_
_entity.id
_entity.type
_entity.pdbx_description
1 polymer ?
#
loop_
_entity_poly.entity_id
_entity_poly.type
_entity_poly.pdbx_seq_one_letter_code
_entity_poly.pdbx_strand_id
1 'polypeptide(L)'
;MKSSLATFDIKSVLLIIGLALFDMFGQFSFKNYKTIKKGNNKKLFLLAGIISYLLYSFCIYNLVTTNKLATTGILHTLSHFIVLGLLFGIGKLYFGEKYSTREVIGLTLGLISIFILLSEPHGDGYGHVHGHSHGHSH
;
A
#
# COMPACT_ATOMS: atom_id res chain seq x y z
N MET A 1 -17.91 -2.52 26.37
CA MET A 1 -16.73 -2.48 25.50
C MET A 1 -17.21 -2.11 24.09
N LYS A 2 -17.06 -0.86 23.67
CA LYS A 2 -17.28 -0.48 22.27
C LYS A 2 -16.01 -0.88 21.52
N SER A 3 -16.12 -1.82 20.61
CA SER A 3 -15.05 -2.17 19.66
C SER A 3 -14.79 -0.95 18.80
N SER A 4 -13.76 -0.21 19.12
CA SER A 4 -13.21 0.83 18.23
C SER A 4 -12.46 0.10 17.10
N LEU A 5 -13.20 -0.58 16.23
CA LEU A 5 -12.75 -0.76 14.88
C LEU A 5 -12.58 0.66 14.34
N ALA A 6 -11.33 1.04 14.07
CA ALA A 6 -11.05 2.31 13.41
C ALA A 6 -11.99 2.40 12.21
N THR A 7 -12.97 3.29 12.31
CA THR A 7 -13.88 3.58 11.19
C THR A 7 -13.00 4.26 10.15
N PHE A 8 -12.42 3.43 9.25
CA PHE A 8 -11.73 3.97 8.09
C PHE A 8 -12.73 4.83 7.33
N ASP A 9 -12.42 6.10 7.20
CA ASP A 9 -13.21 6.98 6.37
C ASP A 9 -13.28 6.38 4.96
N ILE A 10 -14.48 6.38 4.38
CA ILE A 10 -14.73 5.82 3.05
C ILE A 10 -13.79 6.41 1.99
N LYS A 11 -13.39 7.67 2.18
CA LYS A 11 -12.40 8.35 1.33
C LYS A 11 -11.04 7.67 1.39
N SER A 12 -10.57 7.30 2.58
CA SER A 12 -9.31 6.58 2.77
C SER A 12 -9.35 5.19 2.14
N VAL A 13 -10.47 4.48 2.25
CA VAL A 13 -10.67 3.18 1.61
C VAL A 13 -10.61 3.31 0.08
N LEU A 14 -11.28 4.30 -0.49
CA LEU A 14 -11.25 4.55 -1.93
C LEU A 14 -9.85 4.92 -2.42
N LEU A 15 -9.09 5.69 -1.64
CA LEU A 15 -7.69 6.04 -1.97
C LEU A 15 -6.78 4.82 -1.96
N ILE A 16 -6.96 3.88 -1.00
CA ILE A 16 -6.18 2.63 -0.94
C ILE A 16 -6.48 1.75 -2.16
N ILE A 17 -7.76 1.61 -2.52
CA ILE A 17 -8.16 0.86 -3.72
C ILE A 17 -7.55 1.51 -4.96
N GLY A 18 -7.62 2.84 -5.07
CA GLY A 18 -7.00 3.59 -6.14
C GLY A 18 -5.48 3.36 -6.22
N LEU A 19 -4.78 3.43 -5.08
CA LEU A 19 -3.34 3.13 -5.00
C LEU A 19 -3.04 1.73 -5.52
N ALA A 20 -3.76 0.72 -5.04
CA ALA A 20 -3.54 -0.66 -5.45
C ALA A 20 -3.78 -0.85 -6.96
N LEU A 21 -4.85 -0.28 -7.49
CA LEU A 21 -5.18 -0.40 -8.92
C LEU A 21 -4.16 0.31 -9.81
N PHE A 22 -3.77 1.55 -9.47
CA PHE A 22 -2.83 2.32 -10.29
C PHE A 22 -1.42 1.73 -10.23
N ASP A 23 -0.97 1.23 -9.08
CA ASP A 23 0.32 0.55 -8.97
C ASP A 23 0.33 -0.74 -9.81
N MET A 24 -0.68 -1.60 -9.63
CA MET A 24 -0.84 -2.82 -10.40
C MET A 24 -0.86 -2.55 -11.91
N PHE A 25 -1.68 -1.57 -12.34
CA PHE A 25 -1.82 -1.24 -13.76
C PHE A 25 -0.54 -0.65 -14.35
N GLY A 26 0.19 0.16 -13.57
CA GLY A 26 1.50 0.70 -13.94
C GLY A 26 2.52 -0.42 -14.17
N GLN A 27 2.64 -1.35 -13.22
CA GLN A 27 3.56 -2.49 -13.33
C GLN A 27 3.19 -3.42 -14.50
N PHE A 28 1.90 -3.72 -14.67
CA PHE A 28 1.40 -4.51 -15.80
C PHE A 28 1.74 -3.82 -17.14
N SER A 29 1.56 -2.51 -17.24
CA SER A 29 1.84 -1.74 -18.44
C SER A 29 3.33 -1.75 -18.78
N PHE A 30 4.22 -1.57 -17.81
CA PHE A 30 5.67 -1.64 -18.04
C PHE A 30 6.14 -3.04 -18.38
N LYS A 31 5.53 -4.09 -17.81
CA LYS A 31 5.84 -5.47 -18.19
C LYS A 31 5.47 -5.72 -19.64
N ASN A 32 4.29 -5.30 -20.09
CA ASN A 32 3.88 -5.41 -21.49
C ASN A 32 4.77 -4.59 -22.41
N TYR A 33 5.16 -3.36 -22.03
CA TYR A 33 6.11 -2.53 -22.76
C TYR A 33 7.43 -3.27 -23.03
N LYS A 34 7.94 -4.02 -22.02
CA LYS A 34 9.17 -4.81 -22.15
C LYS A 34 8.99 -6.01 -23.07
N THR A 35 7.84 -6.67 -23.01
CA THR A 35 7.55 -7.92 -23.73
C THR A 35 7.26 -7.69 -25.23
N ILE A 36 6.61 -6.57 -25.58
CA ILE A 36 6.26 -6.24 -26.97
C ILE A 36 7.51 -5.76 -27.73
N LYS A 37 7.89 -6.53 -28.76
CA LYS A 37 9.13 -6.28 -29.51
C LYS A 37 9.11 -5.00 -30.35
N LYS A 38 8.01 -4.69 -31.08
CA LYS A 38 7.84 -3.47 -31.91
C LYS A 38 6.35 -3.15 -32.11
N GLY A 39 6.02 -1.87 -32.33
CA GLY A 39 4.70 -1.39 -32.75
C GLY A 39 4.18 -0.19 -31.94
N ASN A 40 3.09 0.42 -32.43
CA ASN A 40 2.44 1.57 -31.78
C ASN A 40 1.94 1.23 -30.37
N ASN A 41 1.54 -0.02 -30.14
CA ASN A 41 1.09 -0.49 -28.83
C ASN A 41 2.19 -0.38 -27.75
N LYS A 42 3.47 -0.49 -28.14
CA LYS A 42 4.59 -0.33 -27.20
C LYS A 42 4.61 1.05 -26.56
N LYS A 43 4.46 2.11 -27.38
CA LYS A 43 4.40 3.50 -26.88
C LYS A 43 3.17 3.72 -25.98
N LEU A 44 2.04 3.11 -26.37
CA LEU A 44 0.80 3.18 -25.59
C LEU A 44 0.97 2.57 -24.18
N PHE A 45 1.61 1.41 -24.06
CA PHE A 45 1.87 0.81 -22.75
C PHE A 45 2.85 1.63 -21.91
N LEU A 46 3.87 2.26 -22.52
CA LEU A 46 4.75 3.16 -21.80
C LEU A 46 3.97 4.37 -21.25
N LEU A 47 3.15 5.00 -22.08
CA LEU A 47 2.34 6.15 -21.68
C LEU A 47 1.33 5.77 -20.59
N ALA A 48 0.65 4.63 -20.74
CA ALA A 48 -0.29 4.12 -19.76
C ALA A 48 0.39 3.87 -18.40
N GLY A 49 1.60 3.30 -18.40
CA GLY A 49 2.39 3.12 -17.19
C GLY A 49 2.73 4.44 -16.51
N ILE A 50 3.20 5.44 -17.27
CA ILE A 50 3.53 6.77 -16.72
C ILE A 50 2.29 7.44 -16.12
N ILE A 51 1.17 7.44 -16.84
CA ILE A 51 -0.09 8.03 -16.35
C ILE A 51 -0.54 7.32 -15.05
N SER A 52 -0.44 6.00 -15.00
CA SER A 52 -0.80 5.24 -13.79
C SER A 52 0.02 5.67 -12.58
N TYR A 53 1.33 5.88 -12.72
CA TYR A 53 2.17 6.34 -11.62
C TYR A 53 1.92 7.80 -11.23
N LEU A 54 1.51 8.65 -12.14
CA LEU A 54 1.06 10.01 -11.81
C LEU A 54 -0.22 9.97 -10.96
N LEU A 55 -1.19 9.14 -11.35
CA LEU A 55 -2.43 8.94 -10.58
C LEU A 55 -2.15 8.29 -9.21
N TYR A 56 -1.25 7.32 -9.15
CA TYR A 56 -0.77 6.74 -7.90
C TYR A 56 -0.19 7.81 -6.97
N SER A 57 0.70 8.67 -7.49
CA SER A 57 1.29 9.77 -6.70
C SER A 57 0.24 10.75 -6.20
N PHE A 58 -0.79 11.04 -7.00
CA PHE A 58 -1.92 11.87 -6.58
C PHE A 58 -2.72 11.21 -5.44
N CYS A 59 -2.96 9.90 -5.50
CA CYS A 59 -3.62 9.18 -4.42
C CYS A 59 -2.80 9.19 -3.12
N ILE A 60 -1.47 8.97 -3.19
CA ILE A 60 -0.58 9.08 -2.03
C ILE A 60 -0.64 10.47 -1.42
N TYR A 61 -0.52 11.52 -2.23
CA TYR A 61 -0.60 12.90 -1.75
C TYR A 61 -1.89 13.13 -0.96
N ASN A 62 -3.04 12.74 -1.51
CA ASN A 62 -4.32 12.86 -0.82
C ASN A 62 -4.39 12.01 0.46
N LEU A 63 -3.81 10.82 0.47
CA LEU A 63 -3.79 9.96 1.65
C LEU A 63 -2.97 10.58 2.78
N VAL A 64 -1.79 11.12 2.47
CA VAL A 64 -0.89 11.79 3.43
C VAL A 64 -1.53 13.07 3.99
N THR A 65 -2.20 13.86 3.16
CA THR A 65 -2.83 15.12 3.60
C THR A 65 -4.12 14.93 4.39
N THR A 66 -4.78 13.77 4.23
CA THR A 66 -6.07 13.50 4.90
C THR A 66 -5.88 12.76 6.23
N ASN A 67 -4.82 11.96 6.38
CA ASN A 67 -4.62 11.08 7.53
C ASN A 67 -3.39 11.47 8.36
N LYS A 68 -3.36 11.02 9.63
CA LYS A 68 -2.14 11.06 10.44
C LYS A 68 -1.05 10.19 9.79
N LEU A 69 0.22 10.59 9.93
CA LEU A 69 1.36 9.92 9.28
C LEU A 69 1.44 8.42 9.60
N ALA A 70 1.21 8.02 10.85
CA ALA A 70 1.20 6.62 11.25
C ALA A 70 0.10 5.82 10.54
N THR A 71 -1.12 6.36 10.46
CA THR A 71 -2.24 5.74 9.74
C THR A 71 -1.93 5.62 8.25
N THR A 72 -1.34 6.66 7.65
CA THR A 72 -0.93 6.65 6.25
C THR A 72 0.08 5.53 5.97
N GLY A 73 1.07 5.33 6.85
CA GLY A 73 2.05 4.23 6.72
C GLY A 73 1.39 2.85 6.68
N ILE A 74 0.46 2.59 7.58
CA ILE A 74 -0.27 1.31 7.64
C ILE A 74 -1.11 1.12 6.37
N LEU A 75 -1.87 2.14 5.96
CA LEU A 75 -2.72 2.09 4.78
C LEU A 75 -1.91 1.89 3.49
N HIS A 76 -0.77 2.57 3.37
CA HIS A 76 0.14 2.41 2.24
C HIS A 76 0.74 1.00 2.19
N THR A 77 1.18 0.46 3.34
CA THR A 77 1.66 -0.92 3.43
C THR A 77 0.58 -1.91 3.02
N LEU A 78 -0.65 -1.73 3.50
CA LEU A 78 -1.79 -2.56 3.12
C LEU A 78 -2.03 -2.55 1.61
N SER A 79 -1.98 -1.37 0.97
CA SER A 79 -2.15 -1.27 -0.49
C SER A 79 -1.09 -2.08 -1.25
N HIS A 80 0.17 -2.04 -0.85
CA HIS A 80 1.23 -2.82 -1.48
C HIS A 80 1.03 -4.32 -1.37
N PHE A 81 0.48 -4.82 -0.26
CA PHE A 81 0.19 -6.24 -0.13
C PHE A 81 -0.98 -6.69 -1.00
N ILE A 82 -2.00 -5.85 -1.16
CA ILE A 82 -3.08 -6.10 -2.12
C ILE A 82 -2.50 -6.20 -3.53
N VAL A 83 -1.62 -5.25 -3.90
CA VAL A 83 -0.93 -5.26 -5.20
C VAL A 83 -0.10 -6.52 -5.39
N LEU A 84 0.70 -6.91 -4.41
CA LEU A 84 1.50 -8.15 -4.48
C LEU A 84 0.62 -9.37 -4.71
N GLY A 85 -0.48 -9.53 -3.98
CA GLY A 85 -1.43 -10.63 -4.17
C GLY A 85 -2.02 -10.65 -5.59
N LEU A 86 -2.42 -9.49 -6.10
CA LEU A 86 -2.96 -9.34 -7.45
C LEU A 86 -1.90 -9.63 -8.52
N LEU A 87 -0.67 -9.14 -8.35
CA LEU A 87 0.43 -9.39 -9.29
C LEU A 87 0.83 -10.87 -9.33
N PHE A 88 0.83 -11.56 -8.19
CA PHE A 88 1.02 -13.01 -8.14
C PHE A 88 -0.07 -13.74 -8.93
N GLY A 89 -1.33 -13.35 -8.73
CA GLY A 89 -2.46 -13.90 -9.47
C GLY A 89 -2.32 -13.68 -10.98
N ILE A 90 -2.08 -12.45 -11.40
CA ILE A 90 -1.91 -12.08 -12.82
C ILE A 90 -0.66 -12.71 -13.41
N GLY A 91 0.46 -12.73 -12.68
CA GLY A 91 1.70 -13.37 -13.09
C GLY A 91 1.47 -14.84 -13.44
N LYS A 92 0.77 -15.57 -12.58
CA LYS A 92 0.44 -16.98 -12.78
C LYS A 92 -0.57 -17.19 -13.91
N LEU A 93 -1.67 -16.44 -13.92
CA LEU A 93 -2.79 -16.69 -14.83
C LEU A 93 -2.57 -16.12 -16.23
N TYR A 94 -1.96 -14.93 -16.33
CA TYR A 94 -1.79 -14.24 -17.61
C TYR A 94 -0.41 -14.45 -18.22
N PHE A 95 0.65 -14.42 -17.39
CA PHE A 95 2.03 -14.58 -17.87
C PHE A 95 2.56 -16.00 -17.74
N GLY A 96 1.83 -16.93 -17.12
CA GLY A 96 2.26 -18.31 -16.92
C GLY A 96 3.48 -18.45 -16.00
N GLU A 97 3.70 -17.49 -15.10
CA GLU A 97 4.84 -17.51 -14.19
C GLU A 97 4.75 -18.66 -13.19
N LYS A 98 5.89 -19.29 -12.93
CA LYS A 98 6.01 -20.33 -11.91
C LYS A 98 6.64 -19.71 -10.68
N TYR A 99 5.93 -19.77 -9.56
CA TYR A 99 6.45 -19.30 -8.28
C TYR A 99 7.07 -20.45 -7.50
N SER A 100 8.20 -20.17 -6.88
CA SER A 100 8.85 -21.11 -5.97
C SER A 100 8.09 -21.18 -4.64
N THR A 101 8.22 -22.29 -3.92
CA THR A 101 7.65 -22.46 -2.58
C THR A 101 8.10 -21.35 -1.63
N ARG A 102 9.35 -20.85 -1.77
CA ARG A 102 9.89 -19.76 -0.95
C ARG A 102 9.15 -18.45 -1.17
N GLU A 103 8.81 -18.11 -2.43
CA GLU A 103 8.05 -16.90 -2.77
C GLU A 103 6.63 -16.95 -2.20
N VAL A 104 5.97 -18.11 -2.30
CA VAL A 104 4.64 -18.31 -1.73
C VAL A 104 4.67 -18.20 -0.21
N ILE A 105 5.65 -18.81 0.47
CA ILE A 105 5.83 -18.68 1.92
C ILE A 105 6.08 -17.22 2.30
N GLY A 106 6.96 -16.51 1.59
CA GLY A 106 7.24 -15.10 1.86
C GLY A 106 6.00 -14.22 1.76
N LEU A 107 5.19 -14.41 0.70
CA LEU A 107 3.93 -13.69 0.53
C LEU A 107 2.94 -13.99 1.68
N THR A 108 2.81 -15.26 2.06
CA THR A 108 1.92 -15.69 3.15
C THR A 108 2.33 -15.08 4.49
N LEU A 109 3.62 -15.10 4.81
CA LEU A 109 4.15 -14.48 6.04
C LEU A 109 3.92 -12.96 6.04
N GLY A 110 4.09 -12.31 4.90
CA GLY A 110 3.79 -10.88 4.75
C GLY A 110 2.32 -10.58 5.02
N LEU A 111 1.38 -11.36 4.49
CA LEU A 111 -0.04 -11.22 4.77
C LEU A 111 -0.37 -11.42 6.26
N ILE A 112 0.21 -12.43 6.91
CA ILE A 112 0.04 -12.65 8.35
C ILE A 112 0.53 -11.45 9.15
N SER A 113 1.70 -10.90 8.81
CA SER A 113 2.26 -9.72 9.49
C SER A 113 1.34 -8.51 9.42
N ILE A 114 0.65 -8.30 8.30
CA ILE A 114 -0.33 -7.21 8.17
C ILE A 114 -1.57 -7.47 9.03
N PHE A 115 -2.07 -8.70 9.03
CA PHE A 115 -3.19 -9.03 9.91
C PHE A 115 -2.86 -8.72 11.38
N ILE A 116 -1.65 -8.99 11.83
CA ILE A 116 -1.17 -8.65 13.17
C ILE A 116 -1.18 -7.13 13.36
N LEU A 117 -0.58 -6.36 12.44
CA LEU A 117 -0.56 -4.90 12.50
C LEU A 117 -1.95 -4.25 12.54
N LEU A 118 -2.91 -4.82 11.80
CA LEU A 118 -4.28 -4.32 11.78
C LEU A 118 -5.10 -4.73 13.00
N SER A 119 -4.70 -5.80 13.71
CA SER A 119 -5.40 -6.30 14.89
C SER A 119 -4.97 -5.59 16.18
N GLU A 120 -3.86 -4.87 16.20
CA GLU A 120 -3.48 -4.09 17.37
C GLU A 120 -4.39 -2.85 17.52
N PRO A 121 -5.05 -2.70 18.69
CA PRO A 121 -5.76 -1.46 18.99
C PRO A 121 -4.72 -0.34 19.09
N HIS A 122 -4.78 0.63 18.20
CA HIS A 122 -3.95 1.83 18.26
C HIS A 122 -4.37 2.63 19.50
N GLY A 123 -3.75 2.29 20.64
CA GLY A 123 -3.88 3.07 21.86
C GLY A 123 -3.26 4.45 21.63
N ASP A 124 -3.99 5.51 22.04
CA ASP A 124 -3.52 6.91 22.05
C ASP A 124 -2.39 7.11 23.09
N GLY A 125 -1.33 6.32 23.00
CA GLY A 125 -0.22 6.27 23.94
C GLY A 125 0.98 7.14 23.55
N TYR A 126 0.79 8.44 23.35
CA TYR A 126 1.89 9.41 23.41
C TYR A 126 1.44 10.66 24.14
N GLY A 127 1.70 10.69 25.45
CA GLY A 127 1.42 11.90 26.21
C GLY A 127 1.72 11.80 27.70
N HIS A 128 2.88 11.29 28.10
CA HIS A 128 3.43 11.64 29.41
C HIS A 128 4.90 12.02 29.27
N VAL A 129 5.13 13.25 28.82
CA VAL A 129 6.38 13.96 29.14
C VAL A 129 6.26 14.31 30.62
N HIS A 130 6.98 13.56 31.47
CA HIS A 130 7.19 13.94 32.85
C HIS A 130 8.02 15.23 32.86
N GLY A 131 7.35 16.37 33.06
CA GLY A 131 7.99 17.62 33.42
C GLY A 131 8.55 17.49 34.84
N HIS A 132 9.84 17.28 34.97
CA HIS A 132 10.55 17.51 36.23
C HIS A 132 10.65 19.02 36.46
N SER A 133 9.76 19.55 37.27
CA SER A 133 9.92 20.88 37.86
C SER A 133 10.93 20.77 39.00
N HIS A 134 12.18 21.18 38.76
CA HIS A 134 13.10 21.50 39.83
C HIS A 134 12.69 22.84 40.46
N GLY A 135 12.05 22.76 41.61
CA GLY A 135 11.90 23.91 42.51
C GLY A 135 13.26 24.21 43.16
N HIS A 136 13.86 25.34 42.85
CA HIS A 136 14.86 25.99 43.71
C HIS A 136 14.20 27.04 44.55
N SER A 137 14.08 26.71 45.84
CA SER A 137 13.86 27.70 46.92
C SER A 137 15.20 28.30 47.32
N HIS A 138 15.28 29.65 47.28
CA HIS A 138 16.04 30.49 48.15
C HIS A 138 15.26 31.76 48.43
#